data_fb5432278aee9da7cb5af9c612f881af
#
_entry.id   fb5432278aee9da7cb5af9c612f881af
#
_cell.length_a   1.000
_cell.length_b   1.000
_cell.length_c   1.000
_cell.angle_alpha   90.00
_cell.angle_beta   90.00
_cell.angle_gamma   90.00
#
_symmetry.space_group_name_H-M   'P 1'
#
loop_
_entity.id
_entity.type
_entity.pdbx_description
1 polymer ?
#
loop_
_entity_poly.entity_id
_entity_poly.type
_entity_poly.pdbx_seq_one_letter_code
_entity_poly.pdbx_strand_id
1 'polypeptide(L)'
;MKSSPFASDCTPLIKLFLQYKLTLALAESCTCGLVAAQLAPTEGISDVLLGSVVTYHALAKQKLLGVSAETIELYSAESQQTTNEMAMGLHRHLPEADVCVAVTGLCGPGPSATPDKPVGTVFVTIFIDKHAHEYRTQFKGDANSMRQQAADFIYQQLTELLTRLQPMVKPEKP
;
A
#
# COMPACT_ATOMS: atom_id res chain seq x y z
N MET A 1 -17.41 -12.30 -20.76
CA MET A 1 -16.04 -12.47 -20.22
C MET A 1 -16.19 -12.91 -18.77
N LYS A 2 -15.62 -14.04 -18.37
CA LYS A 2 -15.64 -14.45 -16.96
C LYS A 2 -14.70 -13.49 -16.21
N SER A 3 -15.23 -12.77 -15.22
CA SER A 3 -14.44 -11.98 -14.29
C SER A 3 -13.35 -12.86 -13.67
N SER A 4 -12.11 -12.37 -13.63
CA SER A 4 -11.03 -13.07 -12.94
C SER A 4 -11.49 -13.33 -11.48
N PRO A 5 -11.35 -14.55 -10.95
CA PRO A 5 -11.79 -14.86 -9.58
C PRO A 5 -10.94 -14.14 -8.49
N PHE A 6 -10.01 -13.27 -8.89
CA PHE A 6 -9.04 -12.61 -8.02
C PHE A 6 -9.08 -11.08 -8.07
N ALA A 7 -10.07 -10.46 -8.69
CA ALA A 7 -10.12 -9.01 -8.80
C ALA A 7 -11.30 -8.47 -7.98
N SER A 8 -10.99 -7.78 -6.89
CA SER A 8 -11.96 -6.89 -6.23
C SER A 8 -12.40 -5.81 -7.21
N ASP A 9 -13.67 -5.44 -7.18
CA ASP A 9 -14.14 -4.28 -7.96
C ASP A 9 -13.57 -2.99 -7.35
N CYS A 10 -12.52 -2.46 -7.96
CA CYS A 10 -11.88 -1.23 -7.54
C CYS A 10 -12.56 0.04 -8.08
N THR A 11 -13.63 -0.10 -8.88
CA THR A 11 -14.37 1.03 -9.48
C THR A 11 -14.83 2.07 -8.46
N PRO A 12 -15.42 1.71 -7.30
CA PRO A 12 -15.84 2.70 -6.31
C PRO A 12 -14.66 3.50 -5.75
N LEU A 13 -13.52 2.86 -5.50
CA LEU A 13 -12.31 3.52 -5.00
C LEU A 13 -11.76 4.51 -6.03
N ILE A 14 -11.61 4.09 -7.29
CA ILE A 14 -11.08 4.97 -8.35
C ILE A 14 -12.00 6.16 -8.58
N LYS A 15 -13.32 5.99 -8.52
CA LYS A 15 -14.27 7.10 -8.57
C LYS A 15 -14.05 8.14 -7.47
N LEU A 16 -13.71 7.73 -6.23
CA LEU A 16 -13.37 8.67 -5.15
C LEU A 16 -12.10 9.46 -5.47
N PHE A 17 -11.04 8.80 -5.94
CA PHE A 17 -9.82 9.48 -6.36
C PHE A 17 -10.09 10.51 -7.45
N LEU A 18 -10.85 10.15 -8.48
CA LEU A 18 -11.24 11.06 -9.58
C LEU A 18 -12.10 12.21 -9.07
N GLN A 19 -13.07 11.93 -8.20
CA GLN A 19 -13.96 12.95 -7.60
C GLN A 19 -13.14 14.03 -6.85
N TYR A 20 -12.13 13.62 -6.08
CA TYR A 20 -11.29 14.53 -5.31
C TYR A 20 -10.04 15.01 -6.08
N LYS A 21 -9.86 14.56 -7.33
CA LYS A 21 -8.67 14.84 -8.16
C LYS A 21 -7.37 14.49 -7.46
N LEU A 22 -7.36 13.36 -6.76
CA LEU A 22 -6.21 12.85 -6.04
C LEU A 22 -5.42 11.82 -6.87
N THR A 23 -4.13 11.78 -6.64
CA THR A 23 -3.20 10.80 -7.23
C THR A 23 -2.69 9.83 -6.19
N LEU A 24 -2.34 8.62 -6.62
CA LEU A 24 -1.91 7.50 -5.80
C LEU A 24 -0.52 7.00 -6.22
N ALA A 25 0.32 6.71 -5.24
CA ALA A 25 1.55 5.94 -5.44
C ALA A 25 1.63 4.80 -4.43
N LEU A 26 2.27 3.68 -4.82
CA LEU A 26 2.34 2.46 -4.04
C LEU A 26 3.78 2.02 -3.80
N ALA A 27 4.08 1.56 -2.58
CA ALA A 27 5.31 0.87 -2.21
C ALA A 27 4.95 -0.52 -1.68
N GLU A 28 5.15 -1.53 -2.49
CA GLU A 28 4.74 -2.90 -2.20
C GLU A 28 5.91 -3.78 -1.76
N SER A 29 5.67 -4.64 -0.79
CA SER A 29 6.61 -5.69 -0.38
C SER A 29 5.95 -7.06 -0.49
N CYS A 30 5.25 -7.52 0.54
CA CYS A 30 4.66 -8.85 0.56
C CYS A 30 3.59 -9.10 -0.53
N THR A 31 2.95 -8.06 -1.03
CA THR A 31 1.97 -8.13 -2.14
C THR A 31 2.63 -8.25 -3.53
N CYS A 32 3.91 -7.87 -3.64
CA CYS A 32 4.75 -8.07 -4.82
C CYS A 32 4.15 -7.54 -6.14
N GLY A 33 3.55 -6.35 -6.13
CA GLY A 33 2.94 -5.72 -7.30
C GLY A 33 1.45 -6.04 -7.50
N LEU A 34 0.85 -6.87 -6.64
CA LEU A 34 -0.54 -7.29 -6.77
C LEU A 34 -1.52 -6.13 -6.63
N VAL A 35 -1.24 -5.19 -5.70
CA VAL A 35 -2.10 -4.01 -5.48
C VAL A 35 -2.17 -3.17 -6.76
N ALA A 36 -1.04 -2.83 -7.35
CA ALA A 36 -1.02 -2.07 -8.60
C ALA A 36 -1.65 -2.85 -9.76
N ALA A 37 -1.35 -4.14 -9.88
CA ALA A 37 -1.85 -5.00 -10.96
C ALA A 37 -3.38 -5.12 -10.97
N GLN A 38 -4.02 -5.15 -9.79
CA GLN A 38 -5.47 -5.24 -9.68
C GLN A 38 -6.17 -3.90 -9.93
N LEU A 39 -5.52 -2.77 -9.63
CA LEU A 39 -6.04 -1.45 -9.97
C LEU A 39 -5.99 -1.17 -11.49
N ALA A 40 -4.97 -1.68 -12.17
CA ALA A 40 -4.67 -1.36 -13.57
C ALA A 40 -5.82 -1.55 -14.57
N PRO A 41 -6.73 -2.55 -14.44
CA PRO A 41 -7.85 -2.72 -15.36
C PRO A 41 -9.00 -1.72 -15.15
N THR A 42 -8.99 -0.92 -14.06
CA THR A 42 -10.10 -0.04 -13.71
C THR A 42 -10.11 1.21 -14.58
N GLU A 43 -11.29 1.57 -15.09
CA GLU A 43 -11.46 2.80 -15.87
C GLU A 43 -11.07 4.04 -15.05
N GLY A 44 -10.30 4.96 -15.67
CA GLY A 44 -9.80 6.18 -15.04
C GLY A 44 -8.51 6.00 -14.24
N ILE A 45 -7.94 4.79 -14.18
CA ILE A 45 -6.73 4.51 -13.39
C ILE A 45 -5.53 5.36 -13.83
N SER A 46 -5.42 5.69 -15.11
CA SER A 46 -4.32 6.48 -15.67
C SER A 46 -4.25 7.90 -15.11
N ASP A 47 -5.37 8.45 -14.64
CA ASP A 47 -5.42 9.76 -14.01
C ASP A 47 -5.16 9.71 -12.50
N VAL A 48 -5.12 8.49 -11.93
CA VAL A 48 -5.00 8.26 -10.49
C VAL A 48 -3.63 7.67 -10.12
N LEU A 49 -3.25 6.54 -10.72
CA LEU A 49 -2.04 5.81 -10.33
C LEU A 49 -0.80 6.39 -11.01
N LEU A 50 0.05 7.07 -10.24
CA LEU A 50 1.34 7.57 -10.73
C LEU A 50 2.38 6.47 -10.88
N GLY A 51 2.32 5.43 -10.04
CA GLY A 51 3.24 4.30 -10.11
C GLY A 51 3.25 3.43 -8.86
N SER A 52 3.95 2.30 -8.98
CA SER A 52 4.22 1.39 -7.87
C SER A 52 5.67 0.93 -7.89
N VAL A 53 6.31 0.86 -6.72
CA VAL A 53 7.64 0.28 -6.54
C VAL A 53 7.54 -0.97 -5.69
N VAL A 54 8.15 -2.06 -6.17
CA VAL A 54 8.21 -3.33 -5.42
C VAL A 54 9.55 -3.42 -4.71
N THR A 55 9.51 -3.35 -3.37
CA THR A 55 10.68 -3.42 -2.48
C THR A 55 10.61 -4.66 -1.61
N TYR A 56 10.72 -5.84 -2.24
CA TYR A 56 10.51 -7.12 -1.57
C TYR A 56 11.58 -7.43 -0.53
N HIS A 57 12.85 -7.16 -0.85
CA HIS A 57 13.98 -7.37 0.04
C HIS A 57 14.31 -6.12 0.87
N ALA A 58 14.85 -6.30 2.09
CA ALA A 58 15.26 -5.20 2.96
C ALA A 58 16.20 -4.20 2.27
N LEU A 59 17.16 -4.70 1.49
CA LEU A 59 18.08 -3.86 0.73
C LEU A 59 17.35 -2.95 -0.28
N ALA A 60 16.30 -3.46 -0.94
CA ALA A 60 15.51 -2.66 -1.87
C ALA A 60 14.74 -1.55 -1.14
N LYS A 61 14.20 -1.82 0.07
CA LYS A 61 13.57 -0.80 0.92
C LYS A 61 14.54 0.34 1.24
N GLN A 62 15.78 0.00 1.59
CA GLN A 62 16.82 0.99 1.89
C GLN A 62 17.21 1.78 0.64
N LYS A 63 17.53 1.10 -0.45
CA LYS A 63 18.10 1.73 -1.66
C LYS A 63 17.08 2.54 -2.45
N LEU A 64 15.83 2.07 -2.55
CA LEU A 64 14.81 2.69 -3.38
C LEU A 64 13.89 3.64 -2.59
N LEU A 65 13.73 3.43 -1.29
CA LEU A 65 12.82 4.24 -0.46
C LEU A 65 13.53 4.95 0.69
N GLY A 66 14.84 4.72 0.87
CA GLY A 66 15.61 5.34 1.94
C GLY A 66 15.19 4.90 3.34
N VAL A 67 14.67 3.67 3.47
CA VAL A 67 14.40 3.08 4.79
C VAL A 67 15.70 2.92 5.55
N SER A 68 15.76 3.34 6.81
CA SER A 68 16.95 3.26 7.65
C SER A 68 17.37 1.82 7.90
N ALA A 69 18.67 1.56 7.81
CA ALA A 69 19.23 0.27 8.21
C ALA A 69 18.97 -0.01 9.70
N GLU A 70 19.05 1.02 10.53
CA GLU A 70 18.79 0.95 11.97
C GLU A 70 17.33 0.57 12.25
N THR A 71 16.37 1.14 11.51
CA THR A 71 14.95 0.77 11.64
C THR A 71 14.73 -0.71 11.32
N ILE A 72 15.39 -1.21 10.26
CA ILE A 72 15.28 -2.63 9.90
C ILE A 72 15.93 -3.52 10.95
N GLU A 73 17.05 -3.12 11.52
CA GLU A 73 17.77 -3.87 12.56
C GLU A 73 16.95 -3.94 13.86
N LEU A 74 16.37 -2.83 14.30
CA LEU A 74 15.61 -2.73 15.55
C LEU A 74 14.20 -3.34 15.46
N TYR A 75 13.51 -3.17 14.34
CA TYR A 75 12.08 -3.49 14.20
C TYR A 75 11.77 -4.56 13.15
N SER A 76 12.75 -4.98 12.36
CA SER A 76 12.66 -5.85 11.20
C SER A 76 12.09 -5.17 9.92
N ALA A 77 12.28 -5.83 8.78
CA ALA A 77 11.74 -5.36 7.49
C ALA A 77 10.20 -5.44 7.41
N GLU A 78 9.58 -6.23 8.28
CA GLU A 78 8.13 -6.41 8.41
C GLU A 78 7.66 -5.81 9.74
N SER A 79 7.60 -4.48 9.80
CA SER A 79 7.15 -3.71 10.98
C SER A 79 6.40 -2.45 10.57
N GLN A 80 5.67 -1.86 11.51
CA GLN A 80 4.99 -0.59 11.26
C GLN A 80 5.99 0.53 11.00
N GLN A 81 7.10 0.57 11.73
CA GLN A 81 8.17 1.56 11.57
C GLN A 81 8.75 1.52 10.16
N THR A 82 9.09 0.32 9.68
CA THR A 82 9.58 0.13 8.30
C THR A 82 8.52 0.55 7.27
N THR A 83 7.24 0.23 7.50
CA THR A 83 6.16 0.60 6.59
C THR A 83 5.96 2.12 6.53
N ASN A 84 6.08 2.80 7.66
CA ASN A 84 6.02 4.26 7.72
C ASN A 84 7.14 4.90 6.92
N GLU A 85 8.38 4.42 7.10
CA GLU A 85 9.51 4.92 6.33
C GLU A 85 9.41 4.62 4.83
N MET A 86 8.83 3.47 4.47
CA MET A 86 8.53 3.15 3.06
C MET A 86 7.55 4.17 2.45
N ALA A 87 6.45 4.50 3.14
CA ALA A 87 5.47 5.47 2.66
C ALA A 87 6.06 6.88 2.56
N MET A 88 6.82 7.32 3.58
CA MET A 88 7.50 8.61 3.57
C MET A 88 8.59 8.68 2.50
N GLY A 89 9.33 7.58 2.30
CA GLY A 89 10.33 7.47 1.24
C GLY A 89 9.71 7.60 -0.14
N LEU A 90 8.60 6.90 -0.36
CA LEU A 90 7.85 7.02 -1.59
C LEU A 90 7.38 8.45 -1.86
N HIS A 91 6.82 9.12 -0.85
CA HIS A 91 6.40 10.53 -0.97
C HIS A 91 7.57 11.48 -1.27
N ARG A 92 8.76 11.24 -0.71
CA ARG A 92 9.96 12.04 -1.03
C ARG A 92 10.40 11.88 -2.49
N HIS A 93 10.25 10.68 -3.06
CA HIS A 93 10.63 10.41 -4.45
C HIS A 93 9.55 10.81 -5.46
N LEU A 94 8.29 10.86 -5.03
CA LEU A 94 7.14 11.19 -5.87
C LEU A 94 6.21 12.16 -5.12
N PRO A 95 6.68 13.41 -4.89
CA PRO A 95 5.92 14.41 -4.11
C PRO A 95 4.62 14.86 -4.78
N GLU A 96 4.44 14.53 -6.05
CA GLU A 96 3.19 14.76 -6.80
C GLU A 96 2.07 13.80 -6.39
N ALA A 97 2.42 12.69 -5.71
CA ALA A 97 1.41 11.76 -5.19
C ALA A 97 0.73 12.34 -3.96
N ASP A 98 -0.60 12.48 -4.03
CA ASP A 98 -1.42 12.95 -2.92
C ASP A 98 -1.57 11.90 -1.83
N VAL A 99 -1.63 10.65 -2.25
CA VAL A 99 -1.76 9.47 -1.39
C VAL A 99 -0.62 8.53 -1.69
N CYS A 100 0.21 8.24 -0.68
CA CYS A 100 1.25 7.23 -0.75
C CYS A 100 0.87 6.06 0.16
N VAL A 101 0.78 4.86 -0.40
CA VAL A 101 0.50 3.64 0.36
C VAL A 101 1.72 2.76 0.40
N ALA A 102 2.10 2.32 1.58
CA ALA A 102 3.12 1.30 1.76
C ALA A 102 2.53 0.05 2.42
N VAL A 103 2.99 -1.12 2.01
CA VAL A 103 2.61 -2.40 2.59
C VAL A 103 3.81 -3.32 2.75
N THR A 104 3.95 -3.90 3.94
CA THR A 104 4.90 -4.98 4.23
C THR A 104 4.26 -6.02 5.14
N GLY A 105 4.81 -7.22 5.21
CA GLY A 105 4.26 -8.26 6.09
C GLY A 105 4.77 -9.66 5.77
N LEU A 106 4.24 -10.61 6.50
CA LEU A 106 4.63 -12.02 6.49
C LEU A 106 3.56 -12.87 5.79
N CYS A 107 3.53 -12.85 4.45
CA CYS A 107 2.61 -13.69 3.66
C CYS A 107 3.15 -15.11 3.41
N GLY A 108 4.05 -15.59 4.24
CA GLY A 108 4.62 -16.94 4.19
C GLY A 108 5.55 -17.18 5.38
N PRO A 109 5.94 -18.45 5.62
CA PRO A 109 6.89 -18.77 6.68
C PRO A 109 8.24 -18.09 6.42
N GLY A 110 8.85 -17.57 7.47
CA GLY A 110 10.15 -16.90 7.40
C GLY A 110 10.74 -16.61 8.78
N PRO A 111 12.01 -16.24 8.85
CA PRO A 111 12.73 -16.04 10.12
C PRO A 111 12.23 -14.83 10.92
N SER A 112 11.50 -13.91 10.29
CA SER A 112 10.94 -12.72 10.94
C SER A 112 9.64 -12.97 11.69
N ALA A 113 9.07 -14.18 11.60
CA ALA A 113 7.85 -14.54 12.32
C ALA A 113 8.16 -14.76 13.81
N THR A 114 7.37 -14.17 14.68
CA THR A 114 7.42 -14.30 16.14
C THR A 114 6.03 -14.56 16.71
N PRO A 115 5.87 -14.98 17.98
CA PRO A 115 4.55 -15.10 18.60
C PRO A 115 3.72 -13.80 18.51
N ASP A 116 4.35 -12.64 18.66
CA ASP A 116 3.68 -11.34 18.59
C ASP A 116 3.45 -10.85 17.14
N LYS A 117 4.16 -11.44 16.20
CA LYS A 117 4.09 -11.14 14.77
C LYS A 117 4.08 -12.46 13.98
N PRO A 118 3.00 -13.23 14.05
CA PRO A 118 2.91 -14.52 13.36
C PRO A 118 2.76 -14.34 11.85
N VAL A 119 2.93 -15.44 11.10
CA VAL A 119 2.63 -15.49 9.66
C VAL A 119 1.20 -14.96 9.40
N GLY A 120 1.05 -14.19 8.36
CA GLY A 120 -0.17 -13.46 8.00
C GLY A 120 -0.23 -12.04 8.55
N THR A 121 0.68 -11.63 9.45
CA THR A 121 0.74 -10.25 9.93
C THR A 121 1.16 -9.32 8.79
N VAL A 122 0.33 -8.31 8.54
CA VAL A 122 0.55 -7.28 7.51
C VAL A 122 0.43 -5.89 8.13
N PHE A 123 1.33 -5.02 7.74
CA PHE A 123 1.37 -3.61 8.10
C PHE A 123 1.12 -2.76 6.86
N VAL A 124 0.24 -1.78 7.01
CA VAL A 124 -0.07 -0.81 5.94
C VAL A 124 0.05 0.59 6.51
N THR A 125 0.63 1.49 5.74
CA THR A 125 0.63 2.93 6.01
C THR A 125 0.03 3.65 4.81
N ILE A 126 -1.00 4.45 5.05
CA ILE A 126 -1.56 5.39 4.08
C ILE A 126 -1.14 6.78 4.50
N PHE A 127 -0.29 7.41 3.70
CA PHE A 127 0.18 8.76 3.93
C PHE A 127 -0.59 9.73 3.03
N ILE A 128 -1.34 10.65 3.64
CA ILE A 128 -2.17 11.67 2.98
C ILE A 128 -2.19 12.93 3.85
N ASP A 129 -2.16 14.10 3.24
CA ASP A 129 -2.22 15.40 3.92
C ASP A 129 -1.19 15.54 5.06
N LYS A 130 0.01 14.99 4.87
CA LYS A 130 1.12 14.95 5.86
C LYS A 130 0.84 14.11 7.10
N HIS A 131 -0.20 13.28 7.08
CA HIS A 131 -0.55 12.35 8.15
C HIS A 131 -0.35 10.90 7.71
N ALA A 132 0.24 10.09 8.59
CA ALA A 132 0.34 8.66 8.41
C ALA A 132 -0.82 7.96 9.13
N HIS A 133 -1.63 7.23 8.38
CA HIS A 133 -2.67 6.35 8.90
C HIS A 133 -2.15 4.93 8.91
N GLU A 134 -1.97 4.38 10.09
CA GLU A 134 -1.32 3.10 10.33
C GLU A 134 -2.34 2.00 10.55
N TYR A 135 -2.08 0.84 9.94
CA TYR A 135 -2.93 -0.35 10.10
C TYR A 135 -2.06 -1.58 10.28
N ARG A 136 -2.44 -2.39 11.26
CA ARG A 136 -1.90 -3.72 11.46
C ARG A 136 -3.05 -4.73 11.45
N THR A 137 -2.89 -5.79 10.66
CA THR A 137 -3.88 -6.86 10.57
C THR A 137 -3.20 -8.21 10.46
N GLN A 138 -3.97 -9.28 10.60
CA GLN A 138 -3.48 -10.65 10.43
C GLN A 138 -4.44 -11.43 9.53
N PHE A 139 -3.91 -11.93 8.43
CA PHE A 139 -4.64 -12.78 7.49
C PHE A 139 -4.34 -14.26 7.70
N LYS A 140 -5.19 -15.15 7.16
CA LYS A 140 -5.04 -16.60 7.22
C LYS A 140 -5.17 -17.20 5.83
N GLY A 141 -4.53 -18.35 5.64
CA GLY A 141 -4.56 -19.09 4.38
C GLY A 141 -3.15 -19.33 3.85
N ASP A 142 -3.07 -19.67 2.57
CA ASP A 142 -1.79 -19.74 1.86
C ASP A 142 -1.26 -18.36 1.45
N ALA A 143 -0.04 -18.33 0.94
CA ALA A 143 0.63 -17.07 0.57
C ALA A 143 -0.16 -16.24 -0.46
N ASN A 144 -0.82 -16.89 -1.43
CA ASN A 144 -1.59 -16.19 -2.44
C ASN A 144 -2.87 -15.60 -1.86
N SER A 145 -3.56 -16.36 -1.02
CA SER A 145 -4.75 -15.91 -0.30
C SER A 145 -4.43 -14.73 0.62
N MET A 146 -3.32 -14.79 1.37
CA MET A 146 -2.91 -13.68 2.25
C MET A 146 -2.57 -12.40 1.48
N ARG A 147 -1.89 -12.52 0.31
CA ARG A 147 -1.61 -11.38 -0.58
C ARG A 147 -2.89 -10.75 -1.11
N GLN A 148 -3.87 -11.58 -1.50
CA GLN A 148 -5.16 -11.11 -1.98
C GLN A 148 -5.90 -10.35 -0.87
N GLN A 149 -5.99 -10.94 0.32
CA GLN A 149 -6.61 -10.30 1.47
C GLN A 149 -5.93 -8.97 1.84
N ALA A 150 -4.60 -8.88 1.69
CA ALA A 150 -3.86 -7.65 1.93
C ALA A 150 -4.20 -6.57 0.89
N ALA A 151 -4.34 -6.91 -0.38
CA ALA A 151 -4.76 -5.98 -1.42
C ALA A 151 -6.19 -5.49 -1.18
N ASP A 152 -7.13 -6.39 -0.92
CA ASP A 152 -8.53 -6.06 -0.63
C ASP A 152 -8.65 -5.15 0.61
N PHE A 153 -7.88 -5.45 1.66
CA PHE A 153 -7.81 -4.63 2.85
C PHE A 153 -7.32 -3.20 2.56
N ILE A 154 -6.29 -3.05 1.73
CA ILE A 154 -5.78 -1.72 1.33
C ILE A 154 -6.88 -0.93 0.61
N TYR A 155 -7.61 -1.54 -0.34
CA TYR A 155 -8.69 -0.86 -1.06
C TYR A 155 -9.82 -0.44 -0.12
N GLN A 156 -10.17 -1.31 0.82
CA GLN A 156 -11.17 -0.99 1.84
C GLN A 156 -10.72 0.20 2.70
N GLN A 157 -9.49 0.16 3.23
CA GLN A 157 -8.98 1.23 4.09
C GLN A 157 -8.85 2.57 3.35
N LEU A 158 -8.44 2.56 2.08
CA LEU A 158 -8.43 3.75 1.23
C LEU A 158 -9.84 4.31 1.03
N THR A 159 -10.82 3.45 0.72
CA THR A 159 -12.20 3.86 0.52
C THR A 159 -12.80 4.48 1.79
N GLU A 160 -12.62 3.83 2.93
CA GLU A 160 -13.09 4.31 4.23
C GLU A 160 -12.43 5.64 4.61
N LEU A 161 -11.10 5.74 4.42
CA LEU A 161 -10.33 6.94 4.74
C LEU A 161 -10.76 8.12 3.89
N LEU A 162 -10.83 7.98 2.56
CA LEU A 162 -11.24 9.05 1.65
C LEU A 162 -12.68 9.49 1.89
N THR A 163 -13.58 8.54 2.19
CA THR A 163 -14.97 8.86 2.53
C THR A 163 -15.07 9.65 3.83
N ARG A 164 -14.25 9.32 4.83
CA ARG A 164 -14.22 9.99 6.14
C ARG A 164 -13.59 11.38 6.06
N LEU A 165 -12.44 11.50 5.37
CA LEU A 165 -11.71 12.77 5.29
C LEU A 165 -12.39 13.78 4.37
N GLN A 166 -13.13 13.32 3.36
CA GLN A 166 -13.74 14.17 2.34
C GLN A 166 -12.76 15.27 1.86
N PRO A 167 -11.58 14.90 1.33
CA PRO A 167 -10.55 15.86 1.00
C PRO A 167 -11.10 16.91 0.04
N MET A 168 -10.61 18.16 0.16
CA MET A 168 -11.02 19.22 -0.75
C MET A 168 -10.65 18.86 -2.18
N VAL A 169 -11.59 19.07 -3.11
CA VAL A 169 -11.34 18.87 -4.54
C VAL A 169 -10.26 19.83 -4.98
N LYS A 170 -9.19 19.32 -5.55
CA LYS A 170 -8.09 20.14 -6.07
C LYS A 170 -8.57 20.98 -7.26
N PRO A 171 -8.10 22.23 -7.39
CA PRO A 171 -8.33 23.00 -8.60
C PRO A 171 -7.73 22.29 -9.83
N GLU A 172 -8.26 22.54 -11.00
CA GLU A 172 -7.65 22.06 -12.22
C GLU A 172 -6.23 22.61 -12.36
N LYS A 173 -5.29 21.72 -12.72
CA LYS A 173 -3.95 22.20 -13.08
C LYS A 173 -4.08 23.02 -14.36
N PRO A 174 -3.43 24.20 -14.44
CA PRO A 174 -3.42 25.03 -15.64
C PRO A 174 -2.78 24.31 -16.84
#